data_a5ee89a186c733f15c89f330bda0a904
#
_entry.id   a5ee89a186c733f15c89f330bda0a904
#
_cell.length_a   1.000
_cell.length_b   1.000
_cell.length_c   1.000
_cell.angle_alpha   90.00
_cell.angle_beta   90.00
_cell.angle_gamma   90.00
#
_symmetry.space_group_name_H-M   'P 1'
#
loop_
_entity.id
_entity.type
_entity.pdbx_description
1 polymer ?
#
loop_
_entity_poly.entity_id
_entity_poly.type
_entity_poly.pdbx_seq_one_letter_code
_entity_poly.pdbx_strand_id
1 'polypeptide(L)'
;GRTKETLRSSQVTCRDIDGDGCIEIPEDTSSKKQSSEITSQNWVNYGNTVLSHKCYSFSCKRDGYILVIDDDDFSKVKANYDSESRKLTIIDKKNKSNVFEIVTLINSNYSVNDPKYKDYTMIMKNSGFVYLAKVNKSSDIDINIQTLKDMIKVY
;
A
#
# COMPACT_ATOMS: atom_id res chain seq x y z
N GLY A 1 -23.60 10.95 -22.42
CA GLY A 1 -22.56 10.03 -22.65
C GLY A 1 -22.16 9.32 -21.38
N ARG A 2 -21.30 8.42 -21.54
CA ARG A 2 -20.73 7.72 -20.40
C ARG A 2 -20.09 8.73 -19.49
N THR A 3 -20.47 8.71 -18.27
CA THR A 3 -19.97 9.67 -17.31
C THR A 3 -18.54 9.34 -16.94
N LYS A 4 -17.84 10.33 -16.43
CA LYS A 4 -16.44 10.15 -15.97
C LYS A 4 -16.32 9.09 -14.89
N GLU A 5 -17.38 8.83 -14.14
CA GLU A 5 -17.40 7.82 -13.09
C GLU A 5 -17.19 6.40 -13.60
N THR A 6 -17.47 6.16 -14.88
CA THR A 6 -17.26 4.84 -15.46
C THR A 6 -15.90 4.67 -16.12
N LEU A 7 -15.13 5.74 -16.25
CA LEU A 7 -13.79 5.70 -16.79
C LEU A 7 -12.79 5.43 -15.66
N ARG A 8 -12.02 4.39 -15.83
CA ARG A 8 -10.98 4.08 -14.85
C ARG A 8 -9.82 5.02 -15.02
N SER A 9 -9.47 5.72 -13.96
CA SER A 9 -8.28 6.57 -13.91
C SER A 9 -7.05 5.82 -13.41
N SER A 10 -7.26 4.69 -12.73
CA SER A 10 -6.18 3.90 -12.15
C SER A 10 -5.76 2.76 -13.07
N GLN A 11 -4.47 2.46 -13.06
CA GLN A 11 -3.92 1.28 -13.72
C GLN A 11 -4.07 0.01 -12.88
N VAL A 12 -4.48 0.13 -11.64
CA VAL A 12 -4.72 -1.02 -10.76
C VAL A 12 -5.99 -1.74 -11.20
N THR A 13 -5.95 -3.06 -11.21
CA THR A 13 -7.07 -3.89 -11.66
C THR A 13 -8.21 -3.90 -10.66
N CYS A 14 -9.46 -3.84 -11.13
CA CYS A 14 -10.65 -4.05 -10.30
C CYS A 14 -10.60 -5.43 -9.67
N ARG A 15 -10.94 -5.52 -8.39
CA ARG A 15 -10.92 -6.77 -7.63
C ARG A 15 -11.67 -6.62 -6.31
N ASP A 16 -11.98 -7.74 -5.68
CA ASP A 16 -12.47 -7.77 -4.30
C ASP A 16 -11.30 -7.47 -3.36
N ILE A 17 -11.10 -6.20 -3.05
CA ILE A 17 -9.92 -5.73 -2.30
C ILE A 17 -10.07 -5.96 -0.79
N ASP A 18 -11.29 -5.98 -0.29
CA ASP A 18 -11.57 -6.11 1.14
C ASP A 18 -12.09 -7.51 1.55
N GLY A 19 -12.30 -8.41 0.59
CA GLY A 19 -12.72 -9.78 0.86
C GLY A 19 -14.22 -9.95 1.16
N ASP A 20 -15.05 -8.98 0.80
CA ASP A 20 -16.50 -9.02 1.07
C ASP A 20 -17.33 -9.76 0.00
N GLY A 21 -16.67 -10.25 -1.05
CA GLY A 21 -17.33 -10.94 -2.16
C GLY A 21 -17.78 -10.04 -3.30
N CYS A 22 -17.63 -8.73 -3.17
CA CYS A 22 -17.94 -7.76 -4.22
C CYS A 22 -16.65 -7.31 -4.91
N ILE A 23 -16.76 -6.85 -6.15
CA ILE A 23 -15.62 -6.32 -6.88
C ILE A 23 -15.60 -4.80 -6.72
N GLU A 24 -14.50 -4.27 -6.23
CA GLU A 24 -14.29 -2.85 -6.11
C GLU A 24 -13.50 -2.30 -7.29
N ILE A 25 -13.72 -1.02 -7.56
CA ILE A 25 -13.07 -0.27 -8.62
C ILE A 25 -12.09 0.71 -8.00
N PRO A 26 -10.80 0.64 -8.36
CA PRO A 26 -9.83 1.61 -7.85
C PRO A 26 -9.86 2.90 -8.67
N GLU A 27 -9.86 4.02 -7.97
CA GLU A 27 -9.73 5.35 -8.55
C GLU A 27 -8.49 6.02 -7.95
N ASP A 28 -7.64 6.60 -8.77
CA ASP A 28 -6.48 7.34 -8.27
C ASP A 28 -6.95 8.58 -7.49
N THR A 29 -6.48 8.74 -6.26
CA THR A 29 -6.98 9.78 -5.36
C THR A 29 -6.30 11.10 -5.56
N SER A 30 -5.16 11.15 -6.20
CA SER A 30 -4.29 12.30 -6.08
C SER A 30 -3.91 12.91 -7.39
N SER A 31 -4.18 14.19 -7.50
CA SER A 31 -3.54 15.06 -8.46
C SER A 31 -2.10 15.40 -8.05
N LYS A 32 -1.69 15.11 -6.83
CA LYS A 32 -0.33 15.34 -6.36
C LYS A 32 0.44 14.03 -6.41
N LYS A 33 1.38 13.96 -7.31
CA LYS A 33 2.31 12.84 -7.39
C LYS A 33 3.10 12.75 -6.08
N GLN A 34 2.89 11.69 -5.33
CA GLN A 34 3.70 11.43 -4.16
C GLN A 34 5.10 10.95 -4.57
N SER A 35 5.16 10.13 -5.58
CA SER A 35 6.38 9.79 -6.32
C SER A 35 5.96 9.17 -7.66
N SER A 36 6.89 8.96 -8.56
CA SER A 36 6.60 8.29 -9.84
C SER A 36 6.24 6.81 -9.67
N GLU A 37 6.63 6.18 -8.56
CA GLU A 37 6.46 4.76 -8.30
C GLU A 37 5.28 4.42 -7.39
N ILE A 38 4.80 5.38 -6.60
CA ILE A 38 3.73 5.16 -5.63
C ILE A 38 2.51 5.97 -6.03
N THR A 39 1.39 5.29 -6.18
CA THR A 39 0.08 5.91 -6.41
C THR A 39 -0.86 5.52 -5.29
N SER A 40 -1.86 6.34 -5.03
CA SER A 40 -2.88 6.04 -4.03
C SER A 40 -4.24 5.89 -4.69
N GLN A 41 -5.06 5.02 -4.14
CA GLN A 41 -6.37 4.68 -4.69
C GLN A 41 -7.47 4.82 -3.65
N ASN A 42 -8.61 5.28 -4.11
CA ASN A 42 -9.89 5.15 -3.44
C ASN A 42 -10.62 3.96 -4.08
N TRP A 43 -10.92 2.93 -3.30
CA TRP A 43 -11.65 1.77 -3.78
C TRP A 43 -13.14 1.98 -3.55
N VAL A 44 -13.93 1.88 -4.61
CA VAL A 44 -15.36 2.13 -4.57
C VAL A 44 -16.14 0.91 -5.05
N ASN A 45 -17.31 0.73 -4.47
CA ASN A 45 -18.25 -0.31 -4.88
C ASN A 45 -19.41 0.37 -5.60
N TYR A 46 -19.83 -0.20 -6.71
CA TYR A 46 -20.97 0.26 -7.46
C TYR A 46 -22.20 -0.52 -7.03
N GLY A 47 -22.85 -0.07 -5.98
CA GLY A 47 -24.09 -0.68 -5.48
C GLY A 47 -25.32 0.11 -5.95
N ASN A 48 -26.30 -0.58 -6.49
CA ASN A 48 -27.52 0.03 -7.01
C ASN A 48 -27.26 1.06 -8.12
N THR A 49 -27.12 2.31 -7.83
CA THR A 49 -26.80 3.37 -8.80
C THR A 49 -25.77 4.35 -8.28
N VAL A 50 -25.20 4.07 -7.10
CA VAL A 50 -24.30 5.00 -6.42
C VAL A 50 -22.98 4.34 -6.13
N LEU A 51 -21.89 5.03 -6.45
CA LEU A 51 -20.56 4.63 -6.04
C LEU A 51 -20.40 4.91 -4.54
N SER A 52 -19.99 3.90 -3.79
CA SER A 52 -19.71 4.06 -2.36
C SER A 52 -18.26 3.67 -2.04
N HIS A 53 -17.64 4.49 -1.23
CA HIS A 53 -16.27 4.27 -0.78
C HIS A 53 -16.17 3.01 0.11
N LYS A 54 -15.13 2.22 -0.08
CA LYS A 54 -14.84 1.04 0.72
C LYS A 54 -13.55 1.19 1.53
N CYS A 55 -12.45 1.50 0.86
CA CYS A 55 -11.15 1.67 1.53
C CYS A 55 -10.19 2.44 0.65
N TYR A 56 -9.05 2.79 1.22
CA TYR A 56 -7.92 3.40 0.51
C TYR A 56 -6.76 2.43 0.38
N SER A 57 -5.86 2.71 -0.56
CA SER A 57 -4.59 1.97 -0.68
C SER A 57 -3.49 2.85 -1.24
N PHE A 58 -2.26 2.43 -0.98
CA PHE A 58 -1.09 2.82 -1.77
C PHE A 58 -0.69 1.63 -2.63
N SER A 59 -0.25 1.86 -3.85
CA SER A 59 0.25 0.78 -4.71
C SER A 59 1.62 1.10 -5.27
N CYS A 60 2.45 0.08 -5.37
CA CYS A 60 3.75 0.14 -5.99
C CYS A 60 3.78 -0.88 -7.13
N LYS A 61 3.57 -0.42 -8.34
CA LYS A 61 3.56 -1.28 -9.53
C LYS A 61 4.94 -1.93 -9.75
N ARG A 62 6.00 -1.14 -9.57
CA ARG A 62 7.38 -1.59 -9.74
C ARG A 62 7.70 -2.79 -8.86
N ASP A 63 7.29 -2.75 -7.61
CA ASP A 63 7.57 -3.80 -6.63
C ASP A 63 6.44 -4.83 -6.51
N GLY A 64 5.32 -4.60 -7.17
CA GLY A 64 4.25 -5.59 -7.32
C GLY A 64 3.35 -5.78 -6.13
N TYR A 65 3.07 -4.73 -5.35
CA TYR A 65 2.17 -4.84 -4.20
C TYR A 65 1.20 -3.66 -4.08
N ILE A 66 0.11 -3.91 -3.36
CA ILE A 66 -0.89 -2.93 -2.94
C ILE A 66 -0.97 -2.97 -1.43
N LEU A 67 -0.95 -1.82 -0.79
CA LEU A 67 -1.05 -1.68 0.65
C LEU A 67 -2.40 -1.05 1.00
N VAL A 68 -3.34 -1.85 1.46
CA VAL A 68 -4.68 -1.39 1.88
C VAL A 68 -4.57 -0.72 3.24
N ILE A 69 -5.12 0.47 3.37
CA ILE A 69 -5.03 1.27 4.58
C ILE A 69 -6.43 1.71 4.99
N ASP A 70 -6.68 1.71 6.31
CA ASP A 70 -7.90 2.19 6.94
C ASP A 70 -8.08 3.68 6.69
N ASP A 71 -9.30 4.12 6.58
CA ASP A 71 -9.66 5.51 6.26
C ASP A 71 -9.05 6.51 7.23
N ASP A 72 -9.12 6.22 8.52
CA ASP A 72 -8.58 7.10 9.57
C ASP A 72 -7.07 7.24 9.44
N ASP A 73 -6.38 6.14 9.21
CA ASP A 73 -4.92 6.12 9.08
C ASP A 73 -4.48 6.75 7.76
N PHE A 74 -5.22 6.52 6.68
CA PHE A 74 -4.88 7.06 5.36
C PHE A 74 -4.81 8.59 5.39
N SER A 75 -5.74 9.23 6.08
CA SER A 75 -5.79 10.70 6.20
C SER A 75 -4.62 11.28 7.01
N LYS A 76 -4.00 10.47 7.86
CA LYS A 76 -2.94 10.89 8.78
C LYS A 76 -1.53 10.67 8.25
N VAL A 77 -1.39 9.93 7.15
CA VAL A 77 -0.08 9.49 6.66
C VAL A 77 0.21 9.95 5.25
N LYS A 78 1.48 9.97 4.92
CA LYS A 78 1.97 10.11 3.54
C LYS A 78 2.99 9.01 3.24
N ALA A 79 3.11 8.67 1.97
CA ALA A 79 4.04 7.67 1.50
C ALA A 79 5.27 8.33 0.86
N ASN A 80 6.44 7.83 1.18
CA ASN A 80 7.69 8.21 0.55
C ASN A 80 8.39 6.96 0.04
N TYR A 81 8.88 6.98 -1.20
CA TYR A 81 9.51 5.81 -1.83
C TYR A 81 10.91 6.16 -2.32
N ASP A 82 11.89 5.38 -1.86
CA ASP A 82 13.27 5.45 -2.34
C ASP A 82 13.48 4.35 -3.40
N SER A 83 13.65 4.76 -4.64
CA SER A 83 13.78 3.84 -5.76
C SER A 83 15.09 3.05 -5.78
N GLU A 84 16.15 3.56 -5.17
CA GLU A 84 17.43 2.87 -5.10
C GLU A 84 17.38 1.69 -4.14
N SER A 85 16.86 1.90 -2.94
CA SER A 85 16.74 0.86 -1.91
C SER A 85 15.44 0.08 -2.02
N ARG A 86 14.51 0.48 -2.89
CA ARG A 86 13.16 -0.08 -3.02
C ARG A 86 12.43 -0.09 -1.68
N LYS A 87 12.50 1.05 -0.99
CA LYS A 87 11.93 1.20 0.34
C LYS A 87 10.77 2.19 0.33
N LEU A 88 9.61 1.72 0.75
CA LEU A 88 8.44 2.55 1.03
C LEU A 88 8.47 2.91 2.51
N THR A 89 8.37 4.19 2.82
CA THR A 89 8.23 4.68 4.19
C THR A 89 6.89 5.36 4.34
N ILE A 90 6.11 4.93 5.31
CA ILE A 90 4.86 5.58 5.68
C ILE A 90 5.14 6.51 6.86
N ILE A 91 4.81 7.77 6.68
CA ILE A 91 5.17 8.85 7.59
C ILE A 91 3.91 9.49 8.15
N ASP A 92 3.88 9.70 9.46
CA ASP A 92 2.83 10.45 10.14
C ASP A 92 2.96 11.94 9.78
N LYS A 93 1.94 12.51 9.17
CA LYS A 93 1.92 13.92 8.74
C LYS A 93 2.05 14.89 9.90
N LYS A 94 1.54 14.55 11.06
CA LYS A 94 1.49 15.43 12.24
C LYS A 94 2.87 15.66 12.85
N ASN A 95 3.57 14.59 13.17
CA ASN A 95 4.87 14.66 13.85
C ASN A 95 6.05 14.30 12.96
N LYS A 96 5.79 13.95 11.71
CA LYS A 96 6.80 13.59 10.69
C LYS A 96 7.64 12.37 11.07
N SER A 97 7.14 11.54 11.97
CA SER A 97 7.79 10.29 12.36
C SER A 97 7.44 9.17 11.40
N ASN A 98 8.34 8.22 11.27
CA ASN A 98 8.08 7.01 10.49
C ASN A 98 7.10 6.12 11.27
N VAL A 99 6.06 5.66 10.59
CA VAL A 99 5.12 4.69 11.14
C VAL A 99 5.63 3.28 10.88
N PHE A 100 5.93 2.98 9.64
CA PHE A 100 6.57 1.73 9.23
C PHE A 100 7.28 1.92 7.89
N GLU A 101 8.11 0.95 7.54
CA GLU A 101 8.76 0.90 6.24
C GLU A 101 8.69 -0.51 5.66
N ILE A 102 8.60 -0.60 4.33
CA ILE A 102 8.59 -1.85 3.60
C ILE A 102 9.73 -1.80 2.58
N VAL A 103 10.62 -2.79 2.65
CA VAL A 103 11.72 -2.96 1.71
C VAL A 103 11.41 -4.14 0.81
N THR A 104 11.57 -3.94 -0.49
CA THR A 104 11.42 -5.00 -1.49
C THR A 104 12.79 -5.52 -1.89
N LEU A 105 13.01 -6.81 -1.75
CA LEU A 105 14.23 -7.48 -2.14
C LEU A 105 13.95 -8.47 -3.26
N ILE A 106 14.90 -8.60 -4.18
CA ILE A 106 14.88 -9.67 -5.15
C ILE A 106 15.22 -10.97 -4.41
N ASN A 107 14.38 -11.97 -4.52
CA ASN A 107 14.45 -13.20 -3.73
C ASN A 107 15.85 -13.88 -3.79
N SER A 108 16.51 -13.83 -4.95
CA SER A 108 17.85 -14.38 -5.12
C SER A 108 18.93 -13.66 -4.28
N ASN A 109 18.66 -12.42 -3.87
CA ASN A 109 19.59 -11.59 -3.08
C ASN A 109 19.25 -11.59 -1.59
N TYR A 110 18.15 -12.23 -1.19
CA TYR A 110 17.71 -12.24 0.20
C TYR A 110 18.43 -13.33 0.98
N SER A 111 19.00 -12.92 2.12
CA SER A 111 19.54 -13.85 3.13
C SER A 111 18.92 -13.56 4.47
N VAL A 112 18.34 -14.58 5.12
CA VAL A 112 17.73 -14.48 6.45
C VAL A 112 18.72 -13.99 7.50
N ASN A 113 19.99 -14.26 7.28
CA ASN A 113 21.07 -13.94 8.24
C ASN A 113 21.79 -12.62 7.93
N ASP A 114 21.30 -11.84 6.96
CA ASP A 114 21.91 -10.57 6.61
C ASP A 114 21.69 -9.58 7.77
N PRO A 115 22.78 -9.08 8.41
CA PRO A 115 22.64 -8.17 9.54
C PRO A 115 21.96 -6.84 9.20
N LYS A 116 21.95 -6.48 7.93
CA LYS A 116 21.28 -5.28 7.43
C LYS A 116 19.76 -5.33 7.68
N TYR A 117 19.17 -6.53 7.70
CA TYR A 117 17.73 -6.72 7.84
C TYR A 117 17.32 -7.41 9.14
N LYS A 118 18.18 -7.38 10.16
CA LYS A 118 17.92 -8.06 11.44
C LYS A 118 16.64 -7.57 12.15
N ASP A 119 16.29 -6.28 11.97
CA ASP A 119 15.13 -5.66 12.60
C ASP A 119 13.88 -5.72 11.73
N TYR A 120 13.99 -6.35 10.57
CA TYR A 120 12.89 -6.48 9.62
C TYR A 120 12.25 -7.86 9.72
N THR A 121 10.96 -7.91 9.42
CA THR A 121 10.19 -9.16 9.38
C THR A 121 9.62 -9.33 7.97
N MET A 122 9.73 -10.54 7.43
CA MET A 122 9.13 -10.86 6.13
C MET A 122 7.61 -10.86 6.26
N ILE A 123 6.93 -10.06 5.45
CA ILE A 123 5.47 -9.95 5.49
C ILE A 123 4.79 -10.61 4.30
N MET A 124 5.49 -10.75 3.17
CA MET A 124 4.94 -11.41 1.96
C MET A 124 6.07 -11.81 1.02
N LYS A 125 5.81 -12.83 0.20
CA LYS A 125 6.63 -13.22 -0.96
C LYS A 125 5.74 -13.23 -2.20
N ASN A 126 6.29 -12.81 -3.32
CA ASN A 126 5.57 -12.80 -4.59
C ASN A 126 6.55 -12.84 -5.77
N SER A 127 6.46 -13.86 -6.61
CA SER A 127 7.09 -13.93 -7.95
C SER A 127 8.51 -13.35 -8.06
N GLY A 128 9.41 -13.79 -7.19
CA GLY A 128 10.80 -13.32 -7.17
C GLY A 128 11.06 -12.13 -6.27
N PHE A 129 10.05 -11.61 -5.59
CA PHE A 129 10.21 -10.55 -4.59
C PHE A 129 9.94 -11.06 -3.17
N VAL A 130 10.68 -10.51 -2.23
CA VAL A 130 10.47 -10.68 -0.80
C VAL A 130 10.22 -9.29 -0.19
N TYR A 131 9.19 -9.17 0.62
CA TYR A 131 8.82 -7.91 1.25
C TYR A 131 9.11 -7.98 2.74
N LEU A 132 9.99 -7.10 3.20
CA LEU A 132 10.39 -7.00 4.59
C LEU A 132 9.85 -5.71 5.20
N ALA A 133 9.35 -5.78 6.41
CA ALA A 133 8.79 -4.61 7.09
C ALA A 133 9.42 -4.39 8.46
N LYS A 134 9.51 -3.13 8.82
CA LYS A 134 9.93 -2.68 10.15
C LYS A 134 8.92 -1.66 10.65
N VAL A 135 8.36 -1.89 11.82
CA VAL A 135 7.35 -1.03 12.44
C VAL A 135 7.97 -0.18 13.52
N ASN A 136 7.64 1.11 13.54
CA ASN A 136 8.05 2.01 14.62
C ASN A 136 7.05 1.92 15.77
N LYS A 137 7.43 1.27 16.84
CA LYS A 137 6.58 1.04 18.02
C LYS A 137 6.22 2.32 18.79
N SER A 138 6.97 3.40 18.58
CA SER A 138 6.70 4.68 19.23
C SER A 138 5.78 5.59 18.44
N SER A 139 5.28 5.14 17.30
CA SER A 139 4.31 5.89 16.52
C SER A 139 2.94 5.93 17.20
N ASP A 140 2.27 7.08 17.09
CA ASP A 140 0.89 7.26 17.57
C ASP A 140 -0.12 6.47 16.72
N ILE A 141 0.27 6.07 15.51
CA ILE A 141 -0.56 5.24 14.64
C ILE A 141 -0.26 3.78 14.95
N ASP A 142 -1.27 3.06 15.43
CA ASP A 142 -1.13 1.69 15.91
C ASP A 142 -1.20 0.69 14.74
N ILE A 143 -0.03 0.37 14.20
CA ILE A 143 0.13 -0.65 13.16
C ILE A 143 1.25 -1.60 13.60
N ASN A 144 0.98 -2.89 13.60
CA ASN A 144 1.97 -3.93 13.92
C ASN A 144 2.23 -4.83 12.71
N ILE A 145 3.17 -5.77 12.87
CA ILE A 145 3.57 -6.68 11.77
C ILE A 145 2.37 -7.53 11.29
N GLN A 146 1.54 -8.01 12.19
CA GLN A 146 0.37 -8.81 11.81
C GLN A 146 -0.62 -7.98 11.01
N THR A 147 -0.86 -6.74 11.41
CA THR A 147 -1.70 -5.78 10.68
C THR A 147 -1.14 -5.55 9.26
N LEU A 148 0.19 -5.38 9.13
CA LEU A 148 0.83 -5.20 7.84
C LEU A 148 0.66 -6.41 6.93
N LYS A 149 0.74 -7.62 7.47
CA LYS A 149 0.50 -8.86 6.70
C LYS A 149 -0.91 -8.91 6.13
N ASP A 150 -1.88 -8.35 6.86
CA ASP A 150 -3.28 -8.27 6.42
C ASP A 150 -3.50 -7.14 5.40
N MET A 151 -2.72 -6.07 5.49
CA MET A 151 -2.83 -4.89 4.63
C MET A 151 -2.21 -5.10 3.25
N ILE A 152 -1.13 -5.87 3.15
CA ILE A 152 -0.38 -6.02 1.90
C ILE A 152 -1.03 -7.08 0.98
N LYS A 153 -1.22 -6.71 -0.29
CA LYS A 153 -1.81 -7.56 -1.33
C LYS A 153 -0.88 -7.56 -2.54
N VAL A 154 -0.96 -8.61 -3.34
CA VAL A 154 -0.27 -8.66 -4.64
C VAL A 154 -0.95 -7.68 -5.59
N TYR A 155 -0.13 -6.95 -6.34
CA TYR A 155 -0.58 -5.97 -7.35
C TYR A 155 -1.40 -6.62 -8.46
#